data_5122d977db7b5a41183d8afaf7ac4747
#
_entry.id   5122d977db7b5a41183d8afaf7ac4747
#
_cell.length_a   1.000
_cell.length_b   1.000
_cell.length_c   1.000
_cell.angle_alpha   90.00
_cell.angle_beta   90.00
_cell.angle_gamma   90.00
#
_symmetry.space_group_name_H-M   'P 1'
#
loop_
_entity.id
_entity.type
_entity.pdbx_description
1 polymer ?
#
loop_
_entity_poly.entity_id
_entity_poly.type
_entity_poly.pdbx_seq_one_letter_code
_entity_poly.pdbx_strand_id
1 'polypeptide(L)'
;MVVHGAGWPLSENHASGGAFLYHLEDRQVALGLIVDLNYDNPYLSPFDELQRFKTHPKIAPTLAGAERLSYGARAITKGGLNSLPKMSLPGAFLVGCDAGTLNFSKIKGTHTAMKSGMLAADTIIEVLLEGDPGGKDHTHYDSHMRCSWLYPELKSARNFGPALHKFGPYLGGAFNYVDQNWLRGKLPFTLKDNTVDHNSLNEVDNATPINYPKPDGVLTFDKNSSVFLTNTNHDEDQPVHLHLADADLPLKVNLPRWAEPAQRYCPAGVYEIVNEGLDQRFQINAQNCIHCKTCDIKDPSQNITWVTPEGGGGPSYSNM
;
A
#
# COMPACT_ATOMS: atom_id res chain seq x y z
N MET A 1 -12.78 7.15 -19.61
CA MET A 1 -12.67 8.30 -18.66
C MET A 1 -11.72 7.91 -17.57
N VAL A 2 -10.90 8.84 -17.09
CA VAL A 2 -9.98 8.65 -15.95
C VAL A 2 -10.33 9.71 -14.91
N VAL A 3 -10.56 9.28 -13.67
CA VAL A 3 -10.82 10.17 -12.54
C VAL A 3 -9.83 9.88 -11.43
N HIS A 4 -9.22 10.92 -10.89
CA HIS A 4 -8.47 10.85 -9.63
C HIS A 4 -9.16 11.75 -8.62
N GLY A 5 -9.22 11.29 -7.38
CA GLY A 5 -9.80 12.03 -6.26
C GLY A 5 -8.88 12.06 -5.06
N ALA A 6 -9.08 13.04 -4.20
CA ALA A 6 -8.43 13.14 -2.89
C ALA A 6 -9.45 13.66 -1.87
N GLY A 7 -9.20 13.43 -0.59
CA GLY A 7 -10.03 13.91 0.49
C GLY A 7 -11.05 12.86 0.96
N TRP A 8 -12.31 13.06 0.62
CA TRP A 8 -13.37 12.17 1.10
C TRP A 8 -13.23 10.73 0.53
N PRO A 9 -13.50 9.66 1.33
CA PRO A 9 -13.95 9.66 2.72
C PRO A 9 -12.84 9.84 3.76
N LEU A 10 -11.58 9.67 3.39
CA LEU A 10 -10.43 9.63 4.30
C LEU A 10 -10.25 10.91 5.12
N SER A 11 -10.56 12.07 4.54
CA SER A 11 -10.41 13.38 5.22
C SER A 11 -11.30 13.54 6.46
N GLU A 12 -12.39 12.79 6.57
CA GLU A 12 -13.24 12.81 7.76
C GLU A 12 -12.56 12.18 8.98
N ASN A 13 -11.61 11.30 8.74
CA ASN A 13 -10.83 10.59 9.75
C ASN A 13 -9.36 11.06 9.79
N HIS A 14 -9.08 12.25 9.28
CA HIS A 14 -7.73 12.83 9.19
C HIS A 14 -6.70 11.96 8.47
N ALA A 15 -7.15 10.95 7.74
CA ALA A 15 -6.28 10.10 6.93
C ALA A 15 -6.01 10.74 5.55
N SER A 16 -4.79 10.55 5.07
CA SER A 16 -4.39 10.95 3.73
C SER A 16 -4.46 9.78 2.75
N GLY A 17 -4.54 10.12 1.46
CA GLY A 17 -4.65 9.14 0.40
C GLY A 17 -5.34 9.71 -0.81
N GLY A 18 -5.93 8.83 -1.61
CA GLY A 18 -6.63 9.23 -2.81
C GLY A 18 -7.45 8.10 -3.41
N ALA A 19 -8.13 8.39 -4.49
CA ALA A 19 -8.96 7.43 -5.18
C ALA A 19 -8.78 7.52 -6.69
N PHE A 20 -9.08 6.45 -7.37
CA PHE A 20 -9.14 6.43 -8.82
C PHE A 20 -10.37 5.70 -9.33
N LEU A 21 -10.82 6.08 -10.51
CA LEU A 21 -11.81 5.36 -11.30
C LEU A 21 -11.36 5.40 -12.77
N TYR A 22 -11.16 4.24 -13.36
CA TYR A 22 -10.72 4.07 -14.74
C TYR A 22 -11.75 3.27 -15.52
N HIS A 23 -12.20 3.80 -16.63
CA HIS A 23 -12.95 3.02 -17.62
C HIS A 23 -11.96 2.19 -18.43
N LEU A 24 -12.19 0.91 -18.45
CA LEU A 24 -11.42 -0.09 -19.20
C LEU A 24 -12.21 -0.54 -20.44
N GLU A 25 -11.65 -1.46 -21.20
CA GLU A 25 -12.33 -2.14 -22.29
C GLU A 25 -13.51 -3.00 -21.78
N ASP A 26 -14.35 -3.48 -22.66
CA ASP A 26 -15.51 -4.33 -22.36
C ASP A 26 -16.47 -3.78 -21.30
N ARG A 27 -16.65 -2.45 -21.26
CA ARG A 27 -17.49 -1.75 -20.29
C ARG A 27 -17.11 -2.00 -18.84
N GLN A 28 -15.87 -2.34 -18.57
CA GLN A 28 -15.35 -2.53 -17.22
C GLN A 28 -14.91 -1.20 -16.60
N VAL A 29 -14.89 -1.18 -15.27
CA VAL A 29 -14.42 -0.07 -14.45
C VAL A 29 -13.48 -0.60 -13.37
N ALA A 30 -12.26 -0.07 -13.31
CA ALA A 30 -11.37 -0.25 -12.18
C ALA A 30 -11.56 0.92 -11.21
N LEU A 31 -11.89 0.59 -9.96
CA LEU A 31 -12.07 1.54 -8.87
C LEU A 31 -11.12 1.20 -7.73
N GLY A 32 -10.42 2.19 -7.20
CA GLY A 32 -9.54 1.98 -6.05
C GLY A 32 -9.50 3.16 -5.09
N LEU A 33 -9.17 2.83 -3.84
CA LEU A 33 -8.88 3.78 -2.78
C LEU A 33 -7.47 3.51 -2.25
N ILE A 34 -6.64 4.53 -2.27
CA ILE A 34 -5.30 4.50 -1.70
C ILE A 34 -5.38 5.13 -0.30
N VAL A 35 -4.91 4.41 0.70
CA VAL A 35 -4.83 4.90 2.08
C VAL A 35 -3.38 4.93 2.51
N ASP A 36 -2.90 6.10 2.92
CA ASP A 36 -1.56 6.25 3.47
C ASP A 36 -1.50 5.54 4.83
N LEU A 37 -0.55 4.63 5.01
CA LEU A 37 -0.50 3.78 6.21
C LEU A 37 -0.08 4.53 7.49
N ASN A 38 0.29 5.81 7.38
CA ASN A 38 0.57 6.69 8.51
C ASN A 38 -0.67 7.30 9.17
N TYR A 39 -1.89 6.83 8.86
CA TYR A 39 -3.09 7.27 9.56
C TYR A 39 -3.03 6.93 11.06
N ASP A 40 -3.69 7.74 11.88
CA ASP A 40 -3.57 7.72 13.34
C ASP A 40 -4.75 7.05 14.07
N ASN A 41 -5.91 6.89 13.42
CA ASN A 41 -7.07 6.30 14.05
C ASN A 41 -7.05 4.75 13.96
N PRO A 42 -6.92 4.00 15.08
CA PRO A 42 -6.89 2.53 15.06
C PRO A 42 -8.22 1.90 14.63
N TYR A 43 -9.31 2.67 14.60
CA TYR A 43 -10.61 2.19 14.14
C TYR A 43 -10.82 2.35 12.63
N LEU A 44 -9.87 2.95 11.91
CA LEU A 44 -9.98 3.09 10.46
C LEU A 44 -9.79 1.74 9.77
N SER A 45 -10.73 1.42 8.88
CA SER A 45 -10.70 0.25 8.02
C SER A 45 -10.56 0.67 6.55
N PRO A 46 -9.41 0.48 5.90
CA PRO A 46 -9.24 0.80 4.49
C PRO A 46 -10.28 0.14 3.57
N PHE A 47 -10.69 -1.09 3.91
CA PHE A 47 -11.73 -1.80 3.18
C PHE A 47 -13.08 -1.07 3.27
N ASP A 48 -13.50 -0.70 4.48
CA ASP A 48 -14.79 -0.04 4.69
C ASP A 48 -14.79 1.39 4.14
N GLU A 49 -13.65 2.08 4.17
CA GLU A 49 -13.49 3.37 3.48
C GLU A 49 -13.65 3.23 1.95
N LEU A 50 -13.18 2.15 1.34
CA LEU A 50 -13.46 1.85 -0.07
C LEU A 50 -14.96 1.61 -0.31
N GLN A 51 -15.67 0.91 0.62
CA GLN A 51 -17.11 0.73 0.50
C GLN A 51 -17.84 2.09 0.59
N ARG A 52 -17.44 2.95 1.53
CA ARG A 52 -17.97 4.32 1.63
C ARG A 52 -17.71 5.11 0.34
N PHE A 53 -16.49 5.05 -0.20
CA PHE A 53 -16.14 5.78 -1.43
C PHE A 53 -17.08 5.42 -2.59
N LYS A 54 -17.52 4.19 -2.71
CA LYS A 54 -18.47 3.77 -3.76
C LYS A 54 -19.82 4.48 -3.67
N THR A 55 -20.24 4.88 -2.47
CA THR A 55 -21.53 5.59 -2.27
C THR A 55 -21.50 7.07 -2.63
N HIS A 56 -20.32 7.63 -3.02
CA HIS A 56 -20.21 9.03 -3.40
C HIS A 56 -21.14 9.36 -4.57
N PRO A 57 -21.93 10.46 -4.53
CA PRO A 57 -22.94 10.78 -5.55
C PRO A 57 -22.45 10.86 -7.00
N LYS A 58 -21.15 11.14 -7.21
CA LYS A 58 -20.53 11.15 -8.55
C LYS A 58 -19.95 9.78 -8.96
N ILE A 59 -19.79 8.85 -8.04
CA ILE A 59 -19.21 7.52 -8.29
C ILE A 59 -20.33 6.47 -8.42
N ALA A 60 -21.26 6.48 -7.49
CA ALA A 60 -22.36 5.51 -7.42
C ALA A 60 -23.11 5.31 -8.74
N PRO A 61 -23.44 6.36 -9.54
CA PRO A 61 -24.13 6.18 -10.83
C PRO A 61 -23.33 5.36 -11.84
N THR A 62 -22.01 5.44 -11.81
CA THR A 62 -21.15 4.65 -12.72
C THR A 62 -21.12 3.16 -12.34
N LEU A 63 -21.38 2.86 -11.06
CA LEU A 63 -21.37 1.49 -10.53
C LEU A 63 -22.79 0.87 -10.46
N ALA A 64 -23.83 1.66 -10.73
CA ALA A 64 -25.21 1.19 -10.64
C ALA A 64 -25.46 0.04 -11.64
N GLY A 65 -25.93 -1.11 -11.13
CA GLY A 65 -26.17 -2.29 -11.94
C GLY A 65 -24.93 -3.04 -12.41
N ALA A 66 -23.74 -2.65 -11.93
CA ALA A 66 -22.49 -3.35 -12.26
C ALA A 66 -22.32 -4.60 -11.38
N GLU A 67 -21.67 -5.60 -11.96
CA GLU A 67 -21.24 -6.82 -11.26
C GLU A 67 -19.76 -6.69 -10.85
N ARG A 68 -19.43 -7.20 -9.65
CA ARG A 68 -18.03 -7.26 -9.21
C ARG A 68 -17.30 -8.41 -9.89
N LEU A 69 -16.23 -8.10 -10.59
CA LEU A 69 -15.42 -9.11 -11.30
C LEU A 69 -14.21 -9.55 -10.48
N SER A 70 -13.59 -8.63 -9.74
CA SER A 70 -12.38 -8.92 -8.98
C SER A 70 -12.26 -7.97 -7.77
N TYR A 71 -11.44 -8.36 -6.82
CA TYR A 71 -11.03 -7.55 -5.67
C TYR A 71 -9.56 -7.81 -5.38
N GLY A 72 -8.83 -6.80 -4.95
CA GLY A 72 -7.45 -6.95 -4.52
C GLY A 72 -6.98 -5.77 -3.68
N ALA A 73 -5.89 -5.96 -2.96
CA ALA A 73 -5.21 -4.91 -2.24
C ALA A 73 -3.70 -5.19 -2.19
N ARG A 74 -2.91 -4.11 -2.19
CA ARG A 74 -1.46 -4.18 -2.10
C ARG A 74 -0.91 -2.94 -1.42
N ALA A 75 0.05 -3.12 -0.50
CA ALA A 75 0.88 -2.03 -0.03
C ALA A 75 1.91 -1.68 -1.11
N ILE A 76 2.13 -0.38 -1.34
CA ILE A 76 3.13 0.13 -2.27
C ILE A 76 3.98 1.20 -1.59
N THR A 77 5.25 1.30 -1.98
CA THR A 77 6.16 2.34 -1.52
C THR A 77 6.00 3.61 -2.35
N LYS A 78 5.61 4.71 -1.72
CA LYS A 78 5.41 6.01 -2.39
C LYS A 78 6.47 7.07 -2.11
N GLY A 79 7.48 6.77 -1.31
CA GLY A 79 8.51 7.73 -0.87
C GLY A 79 9.42 8.25 -1.99
N GLY A 80 9.46 7.59 -3.14
CA GLY A 80 10.24 8.01 -4.30
C GLY A 80 11.73 8.14 -3.95
N LEU A 81 12.40 9.16 -4.50
CA LEU A 81 13.85 9.35 -4.34
C LEU A 81 14.33 9.37 -2.87
N ASN A 82 13.52 9.90 -1.96
CA ASN A 82 13.90 10.05 -0.55
C ASN A 82 13.92 8.74 0.24
N SER A 83 13.25 7.69 -0.26
CA SER A 83 13.13 6.38 0.39
C SER A 83 13.73 5.24 -0.42
N LEU A 84 14.48 5.54 -1.48
CA LEU A 84 15.18 4.50 -2.23
C LEU A 84 16.22 3.82 -1.32
N PRO A 85 16.15 2.49 -1.17
CA PRO A 85 17.18 1.74 -0.46
C PRO A 85 18.46 1.65 -1.31
N LYS A 86 19.45 0.93 -0.83
CA LYS A 86 20.54 0.45 -1.68
C LYS A 86 19.96 -0.48 -2.75
N MET A 87 20.13 -0.12 -4.02
CA MET A 87 19.43 -0.77 -5.14
C MET A 87 20.14 -2.04 -5.64
N SER A 88 21.39 -2.24 -5.25
CA SER A 88 22.19 -3.42 -5.62
C SER A 88 22.67 -4.17 -4.39
N LEU A 89 22.71 -5.48 -4.49
CA LEU A 89 23.24 -6.43 -3.51
C LEU A 89 24.07 -7.48 -4.25
N PRO A 90 24.99 -8.21 -3.58
CA PRO A 90 25.66 -9.32 -4.22
C PRO A 90 24.67 -10.30 -4.85
N GLY A 91 24.71 -10.43 -6.19
CA GLY A 91 23.82 -11.33 -6.95
C GLY A 91 22.37 -10.86 -7.13
N ALA A 92 22.00 -9.63 -6.71
CA ALA A 92 20.62 -9.15 -6.79
C ALA A 92 20.52 -7.64 -7.07
N PHE A 93 19.41 -7.25 -7.74
CA PHE A 93 19.02 -5.85 -7.95
C PHE A 93 17.58 -5.64 -7.53
N LEU A 94 17.30 -4.49 -6.91
CA LEU A 94 15.96 -4.02 -6.62
C LEU A 94 15.48 -3.12 -7.77
N VAL A 95 14.28 -3.40 -8.28
CA VAL A 95 13.68 -2.67 -9.41
C VAL A 95 12.22 -2.33 -9.14
N GLY A 96 11.71 -1.31 -9.82
CA GLY A 96 10.30 -0.99 -9.82
C GLY A 96 9.75 -0.47 -8.50
N CYS A 97 8.47 -0.74 -8.26
CA CYS A 97 7.76 -0.26 -7.08
C CYS A 97 8.28 -0.89 -5.78
N ASP A 98 8.82 -2.09 -5.82
CA ASP A 98 9.41 -2.75 -4.65
C ASP A 98 10.68 -2.02 -4.19
N ALA A 99 11.40 -1.38 -5.10
CA ALA A 99 12.50 -0.47 -4.78
C ALA A 99 12.04 0.96 -4.41
N GLY A 100 10.79 1.33 -4.72
CA GLY A 100 10.25 2.66 -4.43
C GLY A 100 10.38 3.67 -5.58
N THR A 101 10.46 3.22 -6.84
CA THR A 101 10.63 4.12 -8.00
C THR A 101 9.35 4.83 -8.44
N LEU A 102 8.25 4.71 -7.70
CA LEU A 102 6.99 5.38 -8.02
C LEU A 102 7.15 6.92 -8.03
N ASN A 103 6.69 7.56 -9.09
CA ASN A 103 6.55 9.02 -9.11
C ASN A 103 5.20 9.41 -8.48
N PHE A 104 5.22 9.79 -7.21
CA PHE A 104 4.03 10.10 -6.45
C PHE A 104 3.29 11.35 -6.97
N SER A 105 3.99 12.36 -7.46
CA SER A 105 3.36 13.57 -7.99
C SER A 105 2.50 13.31 -9.23
N LYS A 106 2.84 12.30 -10.01
CA LYS A 106 2.08 11.84 -11.19
C LYS A 106 1.12 10.71 -10.89
N ILE A 107 1.23 10.07 -9.71
CA ILE A 107 0.53 8.83 -9.36
C ILE A 107 0.81 7.74 -10.42
N LYS A 108 2.05 7.67 -10.89
CA LYS A 108 2.48 6.75 -11.95
C LYS A 108 3.81 6.09 -11.60
N GLY A 109 3.84 4.76 -11.73
CA GLY A 109 5.02 3.95 -11.44
C GLY A 109 5.45 3.04 -12.59
N THR A 110 4.59 2.76 -13.57
CA THR A 110 4.87 1.79 -14.64
C THR A 110 6.12 2.18 -15.45
N HIS A 111 6.19 3.41 -15.94
CA HIS A 111 7.32 3.88 -16.75
C HIS A 111 8.65 3.91 -15.96
N THR A 112 8.60 4.27 -14.68
CA THR A 112 9.78 4.29 -13.80
C THR A 112 10.21 2.87 -13.43
N ALA A 113 9.25 1.96 -13.22
CA ALA A 113 9.53 0.54 -12.99
C ALA A 113 10.19 -0.10 -14.22
N MET A 114 9.63 0.11 -15.41
CA MET A 114 10.21 -0.37 -16.66
C MET A 114 11.63 0.16 -16.86
N LYS A 115 11.85 1.46 -16.63
CA LYS A 115 13.20 2.06 -16.80
C LYS A 115 14.19 1.45 -15.81
N SER A 116 13.82 1.27 -14.54
CA SER A 116 14.70 0.63 -13.57
C SER A 116 15.05 -0.81 -13.94
N GLY A 117 14.09 -1.58 -14.47
CA GLY A 117 14.32 -2.92 -14.99
C GLY A 117 15.28 -2.94 -16.19
N MET A 118 15.12 -2.00 -17.15
CA MET A 118 16.05 -1.85 -18.27
C MET A 118 17.48 -1.56 -17.79
N LEU A 119 17.65 -0.64 -16.84
CA LEU A 119 18.96 -0.32 -16.29
C LEU A 119 19.60 -1.51 -15.55
N ALA A 120 18.80 -2.30 -14.85
CA ALA A 120 19.28 -3.53 -14.22
C ALA A 120 19.73 -4.54 -15.26
N ALA A 121 18.97 -4.74 -16.34
CA ALA A 121 19.33 -5.63 -17.45
C ALA A 121 20.63 -5.20 -18.13
N ASP A 122 20.78 -3.91 -18.44
CA ASP A 122 22.00 -3.35 -19.02
C ASP A 122 23.22 -3.63 -18.11
N THR A 123 23.07 -3.39 -16.80
CA THR A 123 24.12 -3.67 -15.81
C THR A 123 24.48 -5.15 -15.73
N ILE A 124 23.49 -6.05 -15.77
CA ILE A 124 23.72 -7.50 -15.75
C ILE A 124 24.50 -7.93 -16.99
N ILE A 125 24.15 -7.39 -18.15
CA ILE A 125 24.85 -7.70 -19.42
C ILE A 125 26.31 -7.27 -19.32
N GLU A 126 26.60 -6.07 -18.83
CA GLU A 126 27.97 -5.58 -18.65
C GLU A 126 28.78 -6.50 -17.73
N VAL A 127 28.20 -6.85 -16.56
CA VAL A 127 28.83 -7.74 -15.58
C VAL A 127 29.15 -9.13 -16.16
N LEU A 128 28.22 -9.70 -16.91
CA LEU A 128 28.43 -11.00 -17.54
C LEU A 128 29.49 -10.95 -18.65
N LEU A 129 29.56 -9.87 -19.43
CA LEU A 129 30.57 -9.67 -20.45
C LEU A 129 31.96 -9.48 -19.85
N GLU A 130 32.08 -8.89 -18.67
CA GLU A 130 33.33 -8.77 -17.92
C GLU A 130 33.79 -10.09 -17.27
N GLY A 131 32.97 -11.16 -17.38
CA GLY A 131 33.25 -12.48 -16.84
C GLY A 131 33.10 -12.60 -15.34
N ASP A 132 32.38 -11.68 -14.70
CA ASP A 132 32.02 -11.77 -13.28
C ASP A 132 30.67 -12.51 -13.13
N PRO A 133 30.67 -13.74 -12.61
CA PRO A 133 29.44 -14.55 -12.53
C PRO A 133 28.46 -14.12 -11.42
N GLY A 134 28.69 -12.98 -10.79
CA GLY A 134 27.92 -12.51 -9.63
C GLY A 134 28.63 -12.80 -8.31
N GLY A 135 28.05 -12.34 -7.22
CA GLY A 135 28.63 -12.46 -5.87
C GLY A 135 29.34 -11.19 -5.40
N LYS A 136 29.56 -10.22 -6.30
CA LYS A 136 29.98 -8.86 -5.95
C LYS A 136 28.77 -7.92 -5.97
N ASP A 137 28.92 -6.82 -5.25
CA ASP A 137 27.95 -5.73 -5.26
C ASP A 137 28.21 -4.82 -6.48
N HIS A 138 27.28 -4.82 -7.42
CA HIS A 138 27.42 -4.05 -8.66
C HIS A 138 26.82 -2.65 -8.54
N THR A 139 27.54 -1.76 -7.85
CA THR A 139 27.14 -0.36 -7.64
C THR A 139 27.01 0.46 -8.94
N HIS A 140 27.44 -0.08 -10.08
CA HIS A 140 27.22 0.50 -11.41
C HIS A 140 25.74 0.75 -11.69
N TYR A 141 24.85 -0.11 -11.17
CA TYR A 141 23.40 0.07 -11.29
C TYR A 141 22.92 1.40 -10.70
N ASP A 142 23.41 1.77 -9.51
CA ASP A 142 23.08 3.06 -8.90
C ASP A 142 23.61 4.24 -9.76
N SER A 143 24.76 4.07 -10.39
CA SER A 143 25.32 5.06 -11.31
C SER A 143 24.49 5.19 -12.57
N HIS A 144 24.09 4.08 -13.18
CA HIS A 144 23.19 4.05 -14.35
C HIS A 144 21.85 4.72 -14.05
N MET A 145 21.27 4.45 -12.87
CA MET A 145 20.03 5.10 -12.44
C MET A 145 20.22 6.63 -12.32
N ARG A 146 21.29 7.09 -11.68
CA ARG A 146 21.60 8.53 -11.51
C ARG A 146 21.86 9.25 -12.83
N CYS A 147 22.46 8.60 -13.80
CA CYS A 147 22.75 9.15 -15.13
C CYS A 147 21.53 9.09 -16.07
N SER A 148 20.50 8.31 -15.73
CA SER A 148 19.29 8.18 -16.55
C SER A 148 18.27 9.30 -16.25
N TRP A 149 17.24 9.41 -17.10
CA TRP A 149 16.11 10.33 -16.87
C TRP A 149 15.28 9.98 -15.62
N LEU A 150 15.40 8.76 -15.09
CA LEU A 150 14.67 8.30 -13.91
C LEU A 150 15.02 9.14 -12.67
N TYR A 151 16.30 9.41 -12.44
CA TYR A 151 16.75 10.18 -11.27
C TYR A 151 16.21 11.63 -11.25
N PRO A 152 16.39 12.46 -12.30
CA PRO A 152 15.82 13.81 -12.32
C PRO A 152 14.29 13.82 -12.23
N GLU A 153 13.59 12.81 -12.76
CA GLU A 153 12.14 12.70 -12.61
C GLU A 153 11.75 12.49 -11.15
N LEU A 154 12.32 11.49 -10.47
CA LEU A 154 12.07 11.25 -9.05
C LEU A 154 12.50 12.44 -8.18
N LYS A 155 13.62 13.09 -8.54
CA LYS A 155 14.11 14.28 -7.85
C LYS A 155 13.14 15.45 -7.92
N SER A 156 12.47 15.64 -9.04
CA SER A 156 11.46 16.70 -9.18
C SER A 156 10.26 16.50 -8.26
N ALA A 157 9.90 15.26 -7.95
CA ALA A 157 8.76 14.90 -7.12
C ALA A 157 9.08 14.75 -5.62
N ARG A 158 10.34 14.89 -5.21
CA ARG A 158 10.82 14.52 -3.85
C ARG A 158 10.16 15.25 -2.69
N ASN A 159 9.63 16.45 -2.92
CA ASN A 159 8.94 17.24 -1.89
C ASN A 159 7.43 17.01 -1.85
N PHE A 160 6.85 16.32 -2.83
CA PHE A 160 5.41 16.24 -3.02
C PHE A 160 4.70 15.54 -1.84
N GLY A 161 5.12 14.33 -1.47
CA GLY A 161 4.59 13.60 -0.33
C GLY A 161 4.86 14.29 1.01
N PRO A 162 6.12 14.62 1.31
CA PRO A 162 6.49 15.33 2.55
C PRO A 162 5.73 16.63 2.78
N ALA A 163 5.41 17.39 1.71
CA ALA A 163 4.63 18.61 1.83
C ALA A 163 3.18 18.34 2.25
N LEU A 164 2.54 17.30 1.70
CA LEU A 164 1.19 16.90 2.08
C LEU A 164 1.13 16.43 3.54
N HIS A 165 2.10 15.65 3.98
CA HIS A 165 2.16 15.15 5.37
C HIS A 165 2.41 16.29 6.36
N LYS A 166 3.32 17.21 6.02
CA LYS A 166 3.72 18.28 6.95
C LYS A 166 2.71 19.44 7.02
N PHE A 167 2.09 19.79 5.92
CA PHE A 167 1.22 20.98 5.79
C PHE A 167 -0.25 20.63 5.58
N GLY A 168 -0.59 19.34 5.52
CA GLY A 168 -1.94 18.87 5.23
C GLY A 168 -2.37 19.06 3.77
N PRO A 169 -3.58 18.63 3.42
CA PRO A 169 -4.01 18.56 2.01
C PRO A 169 -4.16 19.94 1.35
N TYR A 170 -4.55 20.98 2.07
CA TYR A 170 -4.77 22.31 1.50
C TYR A 170 -3.48 23.09 1.31
N LEU A 171 -2.72 23.33 2.39
CA LEU A 171 -1.46 24.09 2.31
C LEU A 171 -0.37 23.28 1.60
N GLY A 172 -0.29 21.98 1.85
CA GLY A 172 0.62 21.08 1.13
C GLY A 172 0.26 20.98 -0.35
N GLY A 173 -1.02 20.96 -0.69
CA GLY A 173 -1.50 21.01 -2.06
C GLY A 173 -1.12 22.31 -2.77
N ALA A 174 -1.28 23.46 -2.12
CA ALA A 174 -0.86 24.77 -2.66
C ALA A 174 0.67 24.83 -2.85
N PHE A 175 1.45 24.35 -1.87
CA PHE A 175 2.90 24.22 -1.99
C PHE A 175 3.28 23.36 -3.20
N ASN A 176 2.69 22.19 -3.31
CA ASN A 176 2.95 21.25 -4.41
C ASN A 176 2.56 21.84 -5.77
N TYR A 177 1.46 22.59 -5.82
CA TYR A 177 1.08 23.28 -7.06
C TYR A 177 2.16 24.26 -7.54
N VAL A 178 2.71 25.06 -6.64
CA VAL A 178 3.80 26.01 -6.95
C VAL A 178 5.08 25.24 -7.31
N ASP A 179 5.46 24.25 -6.50
CA ASP A 179 6.69 23.48 -6.72
C ASP A 179 6.66 22.73 -8.06
N GLN A 180 5.57 22.07 -8.40
CA GLN A 180 5.50 21.23 -9.60
C GLN A 180 5.24 22.07 -10.88
N ASN A 181 4.38 23.10 -10.83
CA ASN A 181 3.99 23.83 -12.03
C ASN A 181 4.87 25.03 -12.34
N TRP A 182 5.36 25.73 -11.32
CA TRP A 182 6.17 26.94 -11.50
C TRP A 182 7.66 26.66 -11.33
N LEU A 183 8.02 25.97 -10.26
CA LEU A 183 9.43 25.68 -9.94
C LEU A 183 9.93 24.35 -10.53
N ARG A 184 9.02 23.52 -11.06
CA ARG A 184 9.33 22.24 -11.71
C ARG A 184 10.19 21.30 -10.83
N GLY A 185 9.91 21.27 -9.52
CA GLY A 185 10.65 20.47 -8.54
C GLY A 185 12.08 20.95 -8.29
N LYS A 186 12.46 22.17 -8.68
CA LYS A 186 13.82 22.71 -8.59
C LYS A 186 14.13 23.45 -7.29
N LEU A 187 13.30 23.30 -6.26
CA LEU A 187 13.59 23.88 -4.95
C LEU A 187 15.00 23.45 -4.46
N PRO A 188 15.78 24.33 -3.83
CA PRO A 188 17.15 24.03 -3.40
C PRO A 188 17.21 23.12 -2.16
N PHE A 189 16.07 22.82 -1.55
CA PHE A 189 15.96 21.98 -0.35
C PHE A 189 15.07 20.77 -0.59
N THR A 190 15.19 19.79 0.31
CA THR A 190 14.33 18.61 0.38
C THR A 190 13.61 18.60 1.73
N LEU A 191 12.30 18.51 1.72
CA LEU A 191 11.51 18.31 2.92
C LEU A 191 11.72 16.88 3.43
N LYS A 192 12.04 16.77 4.72
CA LYS A 192 12.16 15.45 5.38
C LYS A 192 10.79 15.03 5.91
N ASP A 193 10.48 13.79 5.69
CA ASP A 193 9.36 13.07 6.30
C ASP A 193 9.95 11.94 7.15
N ASN A 194 9.75 12.03 8.45
CA ASN A 194 10.23 11.03 9.40
C ASN A 194 9.08 10.21 9.98
N THR A 195 7.90 10.27 9.35
CA THR A 195 6.74 9.51 9.78
C THR A 195 7.01 8.02 9.60
N VAL A 196 6.73 7.26 10.63
CA VAL A 196 6.86 5.79 10.64
C VAL A 196 5.47 5.20 10.76
N ASP A 197 5.06 4.40 9.79
CA ASP A 197 3.68 3.94 9.62
C ASP A 197 3.16 3.16 10.83
N HIS A 198 3.95 2.26 11.41
CA HIS A 198 3.54 1.47 12.58
C HIS A 198 3.43 2.31 13.87
N ASN A 199 4.17 3.42 13.98
CA ASN A 199 4.17 4.27 15.16
C ASN A 199 3.12 5.40 15.13
N SER A 200 2.30 5.47 14.09
CA SER A 200 1.38 6.59 13.90
C SER A 200 0.02 6.43 14.59
N LEU A 201 -0.33 5.24 15.07
CA LEU A 201 -1.63 5.01 15.68
C LEU A 201 -1.75 5.65 17.06
N ASN A 202 -2.81 6.39 17.26
CA ASN A 202 -3.23 6.85 18.58
C ASN A 202 -3.79 5.68 19.40
N GLU A 203 -3.63 5.74 20.72
CA GLU A 203 -4.29 4.78 21.60
C GLU A 203 -5.81 5.00 21.61
N VAL A 204 -6.56 3.97 21.97
CA VAL A 204 -8.04 3.96 21.95
C VAL A 204 -8.65 5.11 22.75
N ASP A 205 -8.02 5.52 23.86
CA ASP A 205 -8.49 6.63 24.71
C ASP A 205 -8.40 7.99 24.01
N ASN A 206 -7.57 8.09 22.98
CA ASN A 206 -7.36 9.31 22.18
C ASN A 206 -7.92 9.18 20.76
N ALA A 207 -8.69 8.13 20.48
CA ALA A 207 -9.23 7.86 19.15
C ALA A 207 -10.76 7.74 19.19
N THR A 208 -11.42 8.25 18.15
CA THR A 208 -12.87 8.13 18.03
C THR A 208 -13.23 6.88 17.24
N PRO A 209 -14.06 5.96 17.78
CA PRO A 209 -14.56 4.82 17.04
C PRO A 209 -15.31 5.24 15.78
N ILE A 210 -15.03 4.54 14.67
CA ILE A 210 -15.71 4.78 13.40
C ILE A 210 -16.82 3.73 13.24
N ASN A 211 -18.04 4.20 13.06
CA ASN A 211 -19.17 3.32 12.82
C ASN A 211 -19.44 3.20 11.31
N TYR A 212 -18.97 2.13 10.72
CA TYR A 212 -19.20 1.86 9.31
C TYR A 212 -20.61 1.33 9.06
N PRO A 213 -21.32 1.82 8.03
CA PRO A 213 -22.62 1.27 7.66
C PRO A 213 -22.51 -0.19 7.20
N LYS A 214 -23.52 -0.99 7.50
CA LYS A 214 -23.60 -2.35 6.98
C LYS A 214 -23.67 -2.33 5.46
N PRO A 215 -22.99 -3.24 4.76
CA PRO A 215 -23.07 -3.37 3.31
C PRO A 215 -24.52 -3.65 2.86
N ASP A 216 -24.92 -3.04 1.74
CA ASP A 216 -26.26 -3.21 1.16
C ASP A 216 -26.38 -4.42 0.22
N GLY A 217 -25.27 -5.06 -0.13
CA GLY A 217 -25.20 -6.19 -1.07
C GLY A 217 -25.44 -5.81 -2.54
N VAL A 218 -25.60 -4.52 -2.84
CA VAL A 218 -25.82 -4.00 -4.20
C VAL A 218 -24.68 -3.15 -4.68
N LEU A 219 -24.35 -2.11 -3.93
CA LEU A 219 -23.22 -1.21 -4.21
C LEU A 219 -22.05 -1.47 -3.27
N THR A 220 -22.35 -1.80 -2.03
CA THR A 220 -21.39 -2.08 -0.97
C THR A 220 -21.49 -3.54 -0.53
N PHE A 221 -20.35 -4.14 -0.20
CA PHE A 221 -20.24 -5.56 0.07
C PHE A 221 -19.38 -5.84 1.29
N ASP A 222 -19.58 -6.98 1.91
CA ASP A 222 -18.76 -7.45 3.03
C ASP A 222 -17.34 -7.87 2.58
N LYS A 223 -16.43 -7.93 3.55
CA LYS A 223 -15.03 -8.25 3.31
C LYS A 223 -14.85 -9.68 2.78
N ASN A 224 -15.52 -10.65 3.37
CA ASN A 224 -15.32 -12.07 3.01
C ASN A 224 -15.79 -12.37 1.58
N SER A 225 -16.96 -11.84 1.18
CA SER A 225 -17.43 -11.98 -0.20
C SER A 225 -16.52 -11.26 -1.22
N SER A 226 -15.82 -10.24 -0.78
CA SER A 226 -14.83 -9.56 -1.62
C SER A 226 -13.53 -10.36 -1.73
N VAL A 227 -13.06 -10.97 -0.64
CA VAL A 227 -11.88 -11.86 -0.63
C VAL A 227 -12.09 -13.05 -1.55
N PHE A 228 -13.29 -13.62 -1.59
CA PHE A 228 -13.62 -14.71 -2.53
C PHE A 228 -13.29 -14.34 -3.99
N LEU A 229 -13.48 -13.09 -4.39
CA LEU A 229 -13.17 -12.59 -5.74
C LEU A 229 -11.68 -12.39 -6.02
N THR A 230 -10.81 -12.60 -5.05
CA THR A 230 -9.37 -12.57 -5.26
C THR A 230 -8.84 -13.89 -5.82
N ASN A 231 -9.68 -14.94 -5.81
CA ASN A 231 -9.31 -16.32 -6.14
C ASN A 231 -8.06 -16.78 -5.37
N THR A 232 -7.89 -16.28 -4.13
CA THR A 232 -6.75 -16.66 -3.31
C THR A 232 -6.85 -18.13 -2.93
N ASN A 233 -5.75 -18.83 -3.07
CA ASN A 233 -5.62 -20.23 -2.69
C ASN A 233 -4.20 -20.48 -2.16
N HIS A 234 -4.12 -21.18 -1.04
CA HIS A 234 -2.86 -21.62 -0.44
C HIS A 234 -2.94 -23.12 -0.23
N ASP A 235 -1.80 -23.80 -0.29
CA ASP A 235 -1.73 -25.19 0.11
C ASP A 235 -2.08 -25.31 1.60
N GLU A 236 -2.98 -26.24 1.95
CA GLU A 236 -3.46 -26.42 3.32
C GLU A 236 -2.36 -26.95 4.25
N ASP A 237 -1.43 -27.71 3.70
CA ASP A 237 -0.35 -28.36 4.45
C ASP A 237 0.91 -27.47 4.62
N GLN A 238 0.94 -26.28 3.97
CA GLN A 238 2.07 -25.38 4.10
C GLN A 238 2.13 -24.71 5.49
N PRO A 239 3.34 -24.41 6.01
CA PRO A 239 3.47 -23.61 7.22
C PRO A 239 2.80 -22.22 7.06
N VAL A 240 2.18 -21.74 8.14
CA VAL A 240 1.60 -20.39 8.15
C VAL A 240 2.70 -19.36 7.90
N HIS A 241 2.52 -18.53 6.88
CA HIS A 241 3.48 -17.50 6.46
C HIS A 241 3.36 -16.17 7.22
N LEU A 242 2.49 -16.11 8.21
CA LEU A 242 2.25 -14.94 9.07
C LEU A 242 2.72 -15.30 10.48
N HIS A 243 3.94 -14.89 10.79
CA HIS A 243 4.59 -15.24 12.04
C HIS A 243 4.35 -14.16 13.10
N LEU A 244 4.01 -14.57 14.31
CA LEU A 244 4.00 -13.72 15.49
C LEU A 244 5.31 -13.91 16.26
N ALA A 245 5.97 -12.79 16.59
CA ALA A 245 7.13 -12.82 17.46
C ALA A 245 6.73 -13.24 18.89
N ASP A 246 5.54 -12.79 19.33
CA ASP A 246 4.94 -13.14 20.62
C ASP A 246 3.43 -13.32 20.43
N ALA A 247 2.92 -14.52 20.73
CA ALA A 247 1.52 -14.88 20.56
C ALA A 247 0.57 -14.13 21.52
N ASP A 248 1.09 -13.61 22.62
CA ASP A 248 0.31 -12.92 23.64
C ASP A 248 0.10 -11.42 23.35
N LEU A 249 0.99 -10.80 22.57
CA LEU A 249 0.94 -9.36 22.28
C LEU A 249 -0.39 -8.87 21.69
N PRO A 250 -1.03 -9.57 20.75
CA PRO A 250 -2.29 -9.12 20.19
C PRO A 250 -3.38 -8.91 21.23
N LEU A 251 -3.51 -9.82 22.21
CA LEU A 251 -4.53 -9.74 23.25
C LEU A 251 -4.11 -8.89 24.47
N LYS A 252 -2.84 -9.00 24.89
CA LYS A 252 -2.36 -8.35 26.12
C LYS A 252 -1.95 -6.90 25.88
N VAL A 253 -1.54 -6.53 24.67
CA VAL A 253 -1.02 -5.20 24.35
C VAL A 253 -1.83 -4.50 23.27
N ASN A 254 -1.97 -5.11 22.09
CA ASN A 254 -2.59 -4.43 20.96
C ASN A 254 -4.10 -4.21 21.16
N LEU A 255 -4.80 -5.20 21.71
CA LEU A 255 -6.24 -5.10 21.96
C LEU A 255 -6.59 -3.98 22.95
N PRO A 256 -5.99 -3.88 24.15
CA PRO A 256 -6.31 -2.79 25.09
C PRO A 256 -5.80 -1.42 24.61
N ARG A 257 -4.69 -1.33 23.89
CA ARG A 257 -4.11 -0.04 23.50
C ARG A 257 -4.66 0.50 22.17
N TRP A 258 -4.91 -0.37 21.20
CA TRP A 258 -5.30 0.02 19.81
C TRP A 258 -6.51 -0.75 19.29
N ALA A 259 -7.27 -1.43 20.17
CA ALA A 259 -8.41 -2.28 19.82
C ALA A 259 -8.07 -3.36 18.77
N GLU A 260 -6.85 -3.92 18.80
CA GLU A 260 -6.27 -4.85 17.83
C GLU A 260 -6.54 -4.42 16.38
N PRO A 261 -5.75 -3.50 15.84
CA PRO A 261 -6.05 -2.85 14.56
C PRO A 261 -5.89 -3.79 13.36
N ALA A 262 -5.25 -4.96 13.53
CA ALA A 262 -5.10 -5.95 12.46
C ALA A 262 -6.45 -6.41 11.88
N GLN A 263 -7.49 -6.45 12.70
CA GLN A 263 -8.86 -6.77 12.25
C GLN A 263 -9.38 -5.78 11.19
N ARG A 264 -8.83 -4.55 11.17
CA ARG A 264 -9.30 -3.42 10.33
C ARG A 264 -8.36 -3.13 9.19
N TYR A 265 -7.04 -3.00 9.45
CA TYR A 265 -6.10 -2.71 8.38
C TYR A 265 -5.91 -3.89 7.42
N CYS A 266 -6.18 -5.11 7.86
CA CYS A 266 -6.17 -6.27 6.96
C CYS A 266 -7.35 -6.19 5.98
N PRO A 267 -7.09 -6.12 4.67
CA PRO A 267 -8.15 -6.02 3.66
C PRO A 267 -8.81 -7.37 3.35
N ALA A 268 -8.32 -8.47 3.97
CA ALA A 268 -8.69 -9.83 3.64
C ALA A 268 -9.29 -10.64 4.81
N GLY A 269 -9.57 -10.00 5.97
CA GLY A 269 -10.15 -10.72 7.11
C GLY A 269 -9.29 -11.85 7.65
N VAL A 270 -7.97 -11.66 7.61
CA VAL A 270 -7.01 -12.66 8.12
C VAL A 270 -6.99 -12.69 9.64
N TYR A 271 -7.13 -11.54 10.29
CA TYR A 271 -7.00 -11.39 11.74
C TYR A 271 -8.35 -11.14 12.39
N GLU A 272 -8.64 -11.91 13.42
CA GLU A 272 -9.89 -11.81 14.18
C GLU A 272 -9.64 -12.01 15.67
N ILE A 273 -10.40 -11.29 16.50
CA ILE A 273 -10.56 -11.59 17.92
C ILE A 273 -11.84 -12.42 18.06
N VAL A 274 -11.67 -13.70 18.40
CA VAL A 274 -12.79 -14.63 18.61
C VAL A 274 -13.05 -14.74 20.10
N ASN A 275 -14.32 -14.54 20.50
CA ASN A 275 -14.76 -14.70 21.88
C ASN A 275 -15.33 -16.11 22.06
N GLU A 276 -14.73 -16.90 22.92
CA GLU A 276 -15.16 -18.26 23.27
C GLU A 276 -15.60 -18.28 24.75
N GLY A 277 -16.86 -17.89 25.00
CA GLY A 277 -17.37 -17.75 26.37
C GLY A 277 -16.69 -16.57 27.10
N LEU A 278 -15.87 -16.86 28.12
CA LEU A 278 -15.11 -15.86 28.86
C LEU A 278 -13.69 -15.66 28.31
N ASP A 279 -13.25 -16.52 27.42
CA ASP A 279 -11.92 -16.49 26.83
C ASP A 279 -11.92 -15.76 25.49
N GLN A 280 -10.81 -15.10 25.21
CA GLN A 280 -10.56 -14.43 23.93
C GLN A 280 -9.36 -15.07 23.23
N ARG A 281 -9.47 -15.24 21.92
CA ARG A 281 -8.40 -15.81 21.11
C ARG A 281 -8.14 -14.91 19.89
N PHE A 282 -6.86 -14.65 19.62
CA PHE A 282 -6.43 -14.03 18.35
C PHE A 282 -6.30 -15.13 17.30
N GLN A 283 -7.11 -15.06 16.27
CA GLN A 283 -7.14 -16.04 15.19
C GLN A 283 -6.51 -15.46 13.93
N ILE A 284 -5.69 -16.28 13.27
CA ILE A 284 -5.07 -15.98 11.98
C ILE A 284 -5.64 -16.91 10.93
N ASN A 285 -6.47 -16.39 10.05
CA ASN A 285 -7.06 -17.09 8.90
C ASN A 285 -6.12 -16.96 7.69
N ALA A 286 -4.96 -17.63 7.74
CA ALA A 286 -3.88 -17.46 6.76
C ALA A 286 -4.32 -17.77 5.32
N GLN A 287 -5.31 -18.65 5.14
CA GLN A 287 -5.89 -18.99 3.83
C GLN A 287 -6.51 -17.79 3.11
N ASN A 288 -6.97 -16.78 3.86
CA ASN A 288 -7.52 -15.54 3.29
C ASN A 288 -6.45 -14.54 2.85
N CYS A 289 -5.17 -14.79 3.14
CA CYS A 289 -4.11 -13.83 2.89
C CYS A 289 -3.92 -13.57 1.40
N ILE A 290 -4.02 -12.31 1.00
CA ILE A 290 -3.83 -11.84 -0.38
C ILE A 290 -2.45 -11.22 -0.61
N HIS A 291 -1.50 -11.49 0.24
CA HIS A 291 -0.10 -11.05 0.15
C HIS A 291 0.09 -9.53 0.05
N CYS A 292 -0.81 -8.73 0.64
CA CYS A 292 -0.74 -7.27 0.56
C CYS A 292 0.36 -6.65 1.43
N LYS A 293 0.90 -7.38 2.42
CA LYS A 293 1.94 -6.97 3.37
C LYS A 293 1.58 -5.81 4.30
N THR A 294 0.33 -5.39 4.35
CA THR A 294 -0.08 -4.27 5.23
C THR A 294 0.19 -4.58 6.70
N CYS A 295 0.02 -5.83 7.14
CA CYS A 295 0.25 -6.23 8.52
C CYS A 295 1.72 -6.08 8.95
N ASP A 296 2.66 -6.51 8.13
CA ASP A 296 4.09 -6.39 8.37
C ASP A 296 4.55 -4.92 8.48
N ILE A 297 3.85 -4.01 7.81
CA ILE A 297 4.16 -2.57 7.79
C ILE A 297 3.45 -1.81 8.93
N LYS A 298 2.17 -2.11 9.20
CA LYS A 298 1.29 -1.26 10.02
C LYS A 298 1.12 -1.76 11.45
N ASP A 299 1.50 -3.00 11.77
CA ASP A 299 1.34 -3.51 13.14
C ASP A 299 2.09 -2.63 14.15
N PRO A 300 1.39 -2.02 15.14
CA PRO A 300 2.02 -1.05 16.05
C PRO A 300 3.07 -1.67 16.96
N SER A 301 2.97 -2.95 17.25
CA SER A 301 3.96 -3.69 18.02
C SER A 301 5.06 -4.34 17.17
N GLN A 302 4.95 -4.26 15.84
CA GLN A 302 5.83 -4.96 14.89
C GLN A 302 5.97 -6.46 15.20
N ASN A 303 4.88 -7.04 15.70
CA ASN A 303 4.81 -8.44 16.12
C ASN A 303 4.57 -9.40 14.96
N ILE A 304 3.97 -8.89 13.86
CA ILE A 304 3.61 -9.70 12.70
C ILE A 304 4.72 -9.58 11.65
N THR A 305 5.30 -10.71 11.28
CA THR A 305 6.23 -10.82 10.16
C THR A 305 5.62 -11.66 9.05
N TRP A 306 5.53 -11.08 7.85
CA TRP A 306 5.12 -11.79 6.65
C TRP A 306 6.35 -12.46 6.03
N VAL A 307 6.36 -13.79 5.98
CA VAL A 307 7.40 -14.56 5.28
C VAL A 307 6.83 -15.08 3.95
N THR A 308 7.72 -15.40 3.01
CA THR A 308 7.30 -15.93 1.71
C THR A 308 6.61 -17.28 1.89
N PRO A 309 5.34 -17.43 1.48
CA PRO A 309 4.67 -18.73 1.48
C PRO A 309 5.22 -19.64 0.38
N GLU A 310 4.72 -20.87 0.34
CA GLU A 310 5.03 -21.78 -0.75
C GLU A 310 4.65 -21.20 -2.11
N GLY A 311 5.47 -21.47 -3.11
CA GLY A 311 5.27 -20.93 -4.46
C GLY A 311 4.04 -21.54 -5.16
N GLY A 312 3.39 -20.74 -6.02
CA GLY A 312 2.22 -21.16 -6.76
C GLY A 312 0.88 -20.89 -6.07
N GLY A 313 0.90 -20.51 -4.77
CA GLY A 313 -0.29 -20.12 -4.02
C GLY A 313 -0.49 -18.60 -3.93
N GLY A 314 -1.57 -18.19 -3.25
CA GLY A 314 -1.95 -16.79 -3.05
C GLY A 314 -3.04 -16.30 -3.98
N PRO A 315 -3.23 -14.97 -4.09
CA PRO A 315 -4.27 -14.39 -4.94
C PRO A 315 -3.99 -14.64 -6.43
N SER A 316 -5.07 -14.89 -7.18
CA SER A 316 -5.04 -15.05 -8.64
C SER A 316 -6.04 -14.07 -9.25
N TYR A 317 -5.58 -12.87 -9.53
CA TYR A 317 -6.45 -11.81 -10.04
C TYR A 317 -6.78 -12.01 -11.51
N SER A 318 -8.06 -11.87 -11.85
CA SER A 318 -8.50 -11.82 -13.25
C SER A 318 -7.98 -10.53 -13.91
N ASN A 319 -7.42 -10.63 -15.11
CA ASN A 319 -6.95 -9.48 -15.88
C ASN A 319 -5.71 -8.75 -15.32
N MET A 320 -4.85 -9.46 -14.56
CA MET A 320 -3.56 -8.94 -14.14
C MET A 320 -2.42 -9.86 -14.59
#